data_1a26e53753391b1ff88431ec015c1a73
#
_entry.id   1a26e53753391b1ff88431ec015c1a73
#
_cell.length_a   1.000
_cell.length_b   1.000
_cell.length_c   1.000
_cell.angle_alpha   90.00
_cell.angle_beta   90.00
_cell.angle_gamma   90.00
#
_symmetry.space_group_name_H-M   'P 1'
#
loop_
_entity.id
_entity.type
_entity.pdbx_description
1 polymer ?
#
loop_
_entity_poly.entity_id
_entity_poly.type
_entity_poly.pdbx_seq_one_letter_code
_entity_poly.pdbx_strand_id
1 'polypeptide(L)'
;MTVAYLRPLAEQDLVERTRYYRDEGGDELGERFFEGAIASLRALERMPSIGSPRIGELCDIPGLRSYRIEGFPTGWFYLVRAEHIDVVRLLAYAQDLSAILSVE
;
A
#
# COMPACT_ATOMS: atom_id res chain seq x y z
N MET A 1 -19.17 5.09 -2.72
CA MET A 1 -17.76 4.70 -2.87
C MET A 1 -16.91 5.47 -1.86
N THR A 2 -16.00 4.77 -1.19
CA THR A 2 -15.14 5.36 -0.17
C THR A 2 -13.85 5.85 -0.80
N VAL A 3 -13.43 7.07 -0.47
CA VAL A 3 -12.21 7.66 -1.07
C VAL A 3 -10.98 7.27 -0.24
N ALA A 4 -9.91 6.93 -0.91
CA ALA A 4 -8.62 6.63 -0.28
C ALA A 4 -7.76 7.89 -0.27
N TYR A 5 -7.27 8.23 0.92
CA TYR A 5 -6.34 9.34 1.09
C TYR A 5 -5.00 8.81 1.55
N LEU A 6 -3.94 9.21 0.86
CA LEU A 6 -2.60 8.76 1.18
C LEU A 6 -1.95 9.72 2.17
N ARG A 7 -1.38 9.17 3.23
CA ARG A 7 -0.54 9.97 4.11
C ARG A 7 0.70 10.41 3.34
N PRO A 8 1.36 11.50 3.74
CA PRO A 8 2.56 11.98 3.05
C PRO A 8 3.62 10.91 2.83
N LEU A 9 3.86 10.05 3.81
CA LEU A 9 4.84 8.97 3.66
C LEU A 9 4.39 7.93 2.63
N ALA A 10 3.08 7.68 2.52
CA ALA A 10 2.57 6.75 1.51
C ALA A 10 2.77 7.32 0.11
N GLU A 11 2.56 8.61 -0.06
CA GLU A 11 2.82 9.27 -1.35
C GLU A 11 4.30 9.20 -1.71
N GLN A 12 5.16 9.45 -0.73
CA GLN A 12 6.59 9.37 -0.92
C GLN A 12 7.02 7.94 -1.29
N ASP A 13 6.46 6.95 -0.60
CA ASP A 13 6.71 5.54 -0.91
C ASP A 13 6.36 5.22 -2.35
N LEU A 14 5.23 5.72 -2.84
CA LEU A 14 4.80 5.46 -4.20
C LEU A 14 5.80 6.02 -5.21
N VAL A 15 6.26 7.24 -5.00
CA VAL A 15 7.25 7.87 -5.88
C VAL A 15 8.56 7.08 -5.86
N GLU A 16 9.04 6.76 -4.66
CA GLU A 16 10.32 6.06 -4.50
C GLU A 16 10.29 4.65 -5.06
N ARG A 17 9.19 3.91 -4.83
CA ARG A 17 9.08 2.54 -5.32
C ARG A 17 8.91 2.50 -6.83
N THR A 18 8.20 3.46 -7.40
CA THR A 18 8.06 3.57 -8.85
C THR A 18 9.43 3.82 -9.48
N ARG A 19 10.22 4.71 -8.89
CA ARG A 19 11.58 5.00 -9.35
C ARG A 19 12.46 3.76 -9.26
N TYR A 20 12.34 3.01 -8.17
CA TYR A 20 13.08 1.77 -7.97
C TYR A 20 12.83 0.78 -9.13
N TYR A 21 11.56 0.55 -9.47
CA TYR A 21 11.24 -0.39 -10.55
C TYR A 21 11.67 0.13 -11.91
N ARG A 22 11.59 1.43 -12.13
CA ARG A 22 12.08 2.03 -13.37
C ARG A 22 13.60 1.84 -13.51
N ASP A 23 14.33 2.03 -12.42
CA ASP A 23 15.78 1.87 -12.44
C ASP A 23 16.18 0.41 -12.63
N GLU A 24 15.40 -0.52 -12.08
CA GLU A 24 15.68 -1.95 -12.17
C GLU A 24 15.29 -2.55 -13.52
N GLY A 25 14.18 -2.14 -14.10
CA GLY A 25 13.63 -2.78 -15.27
C GLY A 25 13.18 -1.84 -16.41
N GLY A 26 13.52 -0.56 -16.33
CA GLY A 26 13.19 0.41 -17.35
C GLY A 26 11.85 1.10 -17.15
N ASP A 27 11.56 2.05 -18.03
CA ASP A 27 10.35 2.88 -17.93
C ASP A 27 9.08 2.04 -17.94
N GLU A 28 9.06 0.98 -18.74
CA GLU A 28 7.89 0.11 -18.85
C GLU A 28 7.55 -0.56 -17.54
N LEU A 29 8.57 -1.05 -16.82
CA LEU A 29 8.32 -1.69 -15.52
C LEU A 29 7.86 -0.66 -14.49
N GLY A 30 8.44 0.52 -14.49
CA GLY A 30 8.03 1.60 -13.61
C GLY A 30 6.57 1.99 -13.84
N GLU A 31 6.18 2.14 -15.10
CA GLU A 31 4.79 2.45 -15.45
C GLU A 31 3.83 1.36 -15.01
N ARG A 32 4.21 0.10 -15.25
CA ARG A 32 3.36 -1.03 -14.87
C ARG A 32 3.16 -1.09 -13.36
N PHE A 33 4.20 -0.80 -12.60
CA PHE A 33 4.09 -0.74 -11.15
C PHE A 33 3.15 0.40 -10.73
N PHE A 34 3.35 1.59 -11.27
CA PHE A 34 2.54 2.75 -10.91
C PHE A 34 1.07 2.52 -11.25
N GLU A 35 0.79 2.03 -12.45
CA GLU A 35 -0.59 1.74 -12.86
C GLU A 35 -1.23 0.68 -11.97
N GLY A 36 -0.46 -0.35 -11.61
CA GLY A 36 -0.95 -1.38 -10.69
C GLY A 36 -1.24 -0.84 -9.30
N ALA A 37 -0.38 0.07 -8.82
CA ALA A 37 -0.58 0.71 -7.52
C ALA A 37 -1.87 1.53 -7.51
N ILE A 38 -2.10 2.31 -8.56
CA ILE A 38 -3.33 3.12 -8.66
C ILE A 38 -4.56 2.23 -8.80
N ALA A 39 -4.48 1.18 -9.62
CA ALA A 39 -5.59 0.24 -9.77
C ALA A 39 -5.95 -0.43 -8.44
N SER A 40 -4.92 -0.74 -7.63
CA SER A 40 -5.13 -1.32 -6.31
C SER A 40 -5.85 -0.36 -5.37
N LEU A 41 -5.50 0.93 -5.41
CA LEU A 41 -6.21 1.93 -4.61
C LEU A 41 -7.69 2.02 -5.01
N ARG A 42 -7.98 1.94 -6.30
CA ARG A 42 -9.38 1.96 -6.75
C ARG A 42 -10.14 0.73 -6.29
N ALA A 43 -9.47 -0.43 -6.24
CA ALA A 43 -10.08 -1.64 -5.71
C ALA A 43 -10.42 -1.47 -4.21
N LEU A 44 -9.54 -0.84 -3.44
CA LEU A 44 -9.81 -0.54 -2.04
C LEU A 44 -11.01 0.40 -1.88
N GLU A 45 -11.14 1.36 -2.77
CA GLU A 45 -12.28 2.30 -2.71
C GLU A 45 -13.59 1.60 -2.96
N ARG A 46 -13.59 0.60 -3.84
CA ARG A 46 -14.81 -0.19 -4.13
C ARG A 46 -15.12 -1.19 -3.03
N MET A 47 -14.09 -1.77 -2.40
CA MET A 47 -14.26 -2.78 -1.36
C MET A 47 -13.19 -2.60 -0.28
N PRO A 48 -13.44 -1.71 0.70
CA PRO A 48 -12.42 -1.41 1.73
C PRO A 48 -11.93 -2.62 2.53
N SER A 49 -12.75 -3.67 2.64
CA SER A 49 -12.38 -4.87 3.39
C SER A 49 -11.61 -5.90 2.56
N ILE A 50 -11.25 -5.59 1.32
CA ILE A 50 -10.59 -6.56 0.43
C ILE A 50 -9.21 -6.99 0.92
N GLY A 51 -8.51 -6.09 1.62
CA GLY A 51 -7.17 -6.39 2.13
C GLY A 51 -7.19 -7.34 3.32
N SER A 52 -6.06 -7.99 3.53
CA SER A 52 -5.89 -8.96 4.61
C SER A 52 -5.55 -8.25 5.93
N PRO A 53 -6.17 -8.64 7.05
CA PRO A 53 -5.82 -8.10 8.37
C PRO A 53 -4.62 -8.81 8.99
N ARG A 54 -4.05 -9.81 8.31
CA ARG A 54 -3.04 -10.70 8.90
C ARG A 54 -1.80 -9.97 9.43
N ILE A 55 -1.23 -9.08 8.63
CA ILE A 55 -0.03 -8.36 9.05
C ILE A 55 -0.33 -7.41 10.20
N GLY A 56 -1.50 -6.76 10.15
CA GLY A 56 -1.93 -5.91 11.25
C GLY A 56 -2.02 -6.68 12.55
N GLU A 57 -2.53 -7.90 12.50
CA GLU A 57 -2.61 -8.76 13.67
C GLU A 57 -1.22 -9.16 14.17
N LEU A 58 -0.33 -9.53 13.23
CA LEU A 58 1.04 -9.92 13.59
C LEU A 58 1.84 -8.75 14.17
N CYS A 59 1.58 -7.53 13.73
CA CYS A 59 2.27 -6.34 14.22
C CYS A 59 1.55 -5.68 15.39
N ASP A 60 0.45 -6.27 15.83
CA ASP A 60 -0.36 -5.75 16.94
C ASP A 60 -0.90 -4.35 16.67
N ILE A 61 -1.35 -4.12 15.44
CA ILE A 61 -1.95 -2.87 15.03
C ILE A 61 -3.40 -3.15 14.64
N PRO A 62 -4.36 -2.92 15.56
CA PRO A 62 -5.76 -3.25 15.30
C PRO A 62 -6.32 -2.51 14.08
N GLY A 63 -7.01 -3.24 13.22
CA GLY A 63 -7.68 -2.68 12.07
C GLY A 63 -6.81 -2.47 10.84
N LEU A 64 -5.51 -2.61 10.96
CA LEU A 64 -4.62 -2.42 9.81
C LEU A 64 -4.79 -3.58 8.82
N ARG A 65 -4.97 -3.23 7.55
CA ARG A 65 -5.07 -4.20 6.46
C ARG A 65 -3.98 -3.93 5.45
N SER A 66 -3.65 -4.95 4.66
CA SER A 66 -2.73 -4.77 3.54
C SER A 66 -3.33 -5.38 2.28
N TYR A 67 -3.09 -4.73 1.14
CA TYR A 67 -3.56 -5.20 -0.16
C TYR A 67 -2.41 -5.15 -1.16
N ARG A 68 -2.07 -6.33 -1.66
CA ARG A 68 -0.92 -6.51 -2.54
C ARG A 68 -1.20 -5.95 -3.93
N ILE A 69 -0.18 -5.30 -4.52
CA ILE A 69 -0.23 -4.89 -5.92
C ILE A 69 0.06 -6.13 -6.77
N GLU A 70 -0.84 -6.44 -7.69
CA GLU A 70 -0.72 -7.63 -8.53
C GLU A 70 0.60 -7.64 -9.29
N GLY A 71 1.33 -8.74 -9.17
CA GLY A 71 2.60 -8.91 -9.87
C GLY A 71 3.82 -8.35 -9.15
N PHE A 72 3.63 -7.74 -7.97
CA PHE A 72 4.73 -7.12 -7.23
C PHE A 72 4.71 -7.56 -5.77
N PRO A 73 5.88 -7.69 -5.13
CA PRO A 73 5.96 -8.06 -3.71
C PRO A 73 5.80 -6.83 -2.81
N THR A 74 4.83 -6.01 -3.11
CA THR A 74 4.61 -4.70 -2.48
C THR A 74 3.12 -4.51 -2.30
N GLY A 75 2.71 -3.89 -1.22
CA GLY A 75 1.29 -3.65 -0.97
C GLY A 75 1.02 -2.36 -0.21
N TRP A 76 -0.23 -1.93 -0.30
CA TRP A 76 -0.75 -0.79 0.44
C TRP A 76 -1.15 -1.24 1.84
N PHE A 77 -0.72 -0.48 2.84
CA PHE A 77 -1.11 -0.70 4.24
C PHE A 77 -2.07 0.43 4.62
N TYR A 78 -3.26 0.06 5.10
CA TYR A 78 -4.33 1.04 5.27
C TYR A 78 -5.25 0.70 6.44
N LEU A 79 -5.96 1.74 6.89
CA LEU A 79 -6.98 1.63 7.93
C LEU A 79 -8.31 2.12 7.34
N VAL A 80 -9.38 1.40 7.62
CA VAL A 80 -10.72 1.78 7.18
C VAL A 80 -11.32 2.69 8.23
N ARG A 81 -11.64 3.93 7.84
CA ARG A 81 -12.28 4.89 8.72
C ARG A 81 -13.77 5.00 8.39
N ALA A 82 -14.50 5.79 9.18
CA ALA A 82 -15.94 5.94 8.99
C ALA A 82 -16.30 6.47 7.59
N GLU A 83 -15.54 7.42 7.08
CA GLU A 83 -15.89 8.08 5.82
C GLU A 83 -14.80 8.04 4.75
N HIS A 84 -13.65 7.41 5.03
CA HIS A 84 -12.56 7.32 4.07
C HIS A 84 -11.63 6.16 4.41
N ILE A 85 -10.70 5.89 3.50
CA ILE A 85 -9.63 4.93 3.72
C ILE A 85 -8.35 5.73 3.99
N ASP A 86 -7.71 5.44 5.12
CA ASP A 86 -6.48 6.10 5.56
C ASP A 86 -5.31 5.23 5.10
N VAL A 87 -4.66 5.60 4.00
CA VAL A 87 -3.56 4.82 3.45
C VAL A 87 -2.26 5.24 4.12
N VAL A 88 -1.73 4.32 4.91
CA VAL A 88 -0.61 4.60 5.83
C VAL A 88 0.74 4.53 5.14
N ARG A 89 1.00 3.46 4.41
CA ARG A 89 2.28 3.23 3.74
C ARG A 89 2.11 2.35 2.52
N LEU A 90 3.12 2.37 1.63
CA LEU A 90 3.28 1.42 0.55
C LEU A 90 4.62 0.73 0.78
N LEU A 91 4.60 -0.55 1.14
CA LEU A 91 5.80 -1.24 1.59
C LEU A 91 5.99 -2.58 0.89
N ALA A 92 7.25 -2.95 0.69
CA ALA A 92 7.58 -4.30 0.22
C ALA A 92 7.41 -5.26 1.39
N TYR A 93 6.85 -6.44 1.12
CA TYR A 93 6.59 -7.42 2.18
C TYR A 93 7.87 -8.01 2.79
N ALA A 94 9.01 -7.87 2.10
CA ALA A 94 10.30 -8.33 2.63
C ALA A 94 10.92 -7.38 3.63
N GLN A 95 10.39 -6.15 3.77
CA GLN A 95 10.90 -5.18 4.73
C GLN A 95 10.52 -5.57 6.16
N ASP A 96 11.19 -4.96 7.14
CA ASP A 96 10.84 -5.17 8.54
C ASP A 96 9.56 -4.38 8.86
N LEU A 97 8.42 -4.96 8.55
CA LEU A 97 7.13 -4.30 8.64
C LEU A 97 6.79 -3.91 10.08
N SER A 98 7.13 -4.77 11.03
CA SER A 98 6.83 -4.49 12.43
C SER A 98 7.55 -3.22 12.90
N ALA A 99 8.84 -3.09 12.58
CA ALA A 99 9.62 -1.92 12.95
C ALA A 99 9.11 -0.65 12.26
N ILE A 100 8.80 -0.75 10.96
CA ILE A 100 8.37 0.41 10.17
C ILE A 100 6.99 0.88 10.62
N LEU A 101 6.04 -0.05 10.76
CA LEU A 101 4.66 0.30 11.06
C LEU A 101 4.42 0.71 12.51
N SER A 102 5.27 0.24 13.42
CA SER A 102 5.09 0.54 14.84
C SER A 102 5.37 2.01 15.18
N VAL A 103 6.01 2.76 14.30
CA VAL A 103 6.30 4.18 14.54
C VAL A 103 5.29 5.11 13.83
N GLU A 104 4.31 4.52 13.16
CA GLU A 104 3.22 5.29 12.54
C GLU A 104 2.12 5.64 13.55
#